data_af094bee5d5cfa69d888ba8a7f78e99a
#
_entry.id   af094bee5d5cfa69d888ba8a7f78e99a
#
_cell.length_a   1.000
_cell.length_b   1.000
_cell.length_c   1.000
_cell.angle_alpha   90.00
_cell.angle_beta   90.00
_cell.angle_gamma   90.00
#
_symmetry.space_group_name_H-M   'P 1'
#
loop_
_entity.id
_entity.type
_entity.pdbx_description
1 polymer ?
#
loop_
_entity_poly.entity_id
_entity_poly.type
_entity_poly.pdbx_seq_one_letter_code
_entity_poly.pdbx_strand_id
1 'polypeptide(L)'
;MSSLRKPHSPRFVRVSDADARSLFGGEELEPKFPISNGRFVARQRVAIVGPRGRIDGVPVVGPSVEHTAVSWSAGDPERLGVDTRGVIIVGTQGEVKFVEEAPRAAQ
;
A
#
# COMPACT_ATOMS: atom_id res chain seq x y z
N MET A 1 28.71 -8.66 1.69
CA MET A 1 28.24 -8.75 1.69
C MET A 1 27.37 -8.59 1.68
N SER A 2 27.10 -8.30 1.75
CA SER A 2 26.25 -8.21 1.84
C SER A 2 25.43 -8.44 1.28
N SER A 3 25.47 -8.37 0.69
CA SER A 3 24.73 -8.61 -0.01
C SER A 3 24.02 -9.54 0.17
N LEU A 4 24.11 -9.87 0.83
CA LEU A 4 23.49 -10.77 1.11
C LEU A 4 22.38 -10.52 1.58
N ARG A 5 22.04 -9.58 1.72
CA ARG A 5 20.99 -9.30 2.21
C ARG A 5 20.03 -9.83 1.46
N LYS A 6 19.20 -10.31 1.92
CA LYS A 6 18.28 -10.78 1.30
C LYS A 6 17.41 -9.84 0.84
N PRO A 7 16.93 -9.87 -0.28
CA PRO A 7 15.98 -8.94 -0.70
C PRO A 7 14.76 -9.12 0.11
N HIS A 8 14.13 -8.05 0.45
CA HIS A 8 12.85 -8.17 1.04
C HIS A 8 11.92 -7.38 0.19
N SER A 9 10.66 -7.69 0.27
CA SER A 9 9.66 -7.04 -0.52
C SER A 9 9.56 -5.59 -0.11
N PRO A 10 9.51 -4.69 -1.05
CA PRO A 10 9.28 -3.30 -0.69
C PRO A 10 7.85 -3.13 -0.22
N ARG A 11 7.63 -2.17 0.63
CA ARG A 11 6.30 -1.80 1.08
C ARG A 11 5.71 -0.84 0.08
N PHE A 12 4.51 -1.12 -0.40
CA PHE A 12 3.82 -0.19 -1.26
C PHE A 12 2.34 -0.53 -1.29
N VAL A 13 1.55 0.38 -1.85
CA VAL A 13 0.12 0.19 -1.96
C VAL A 13 -0.26 0.35 -3.42
N ARG A 14 -1.17 -0.48 -3.91
CA ARG A 14 -1.82 -0.28 -5.20
C ARG A 14 -3.29 -0.05 -4.92
N VAL A 15 -3.89 0.93 -5.59
CA VAL A 15 -5.23 1.35 -5.23
C VAL A 15 -6.17 1.19 -6.41
N SER A 16 -7.43 0.94 -6.11
CA SER A 16 -8.48 0.98 -7.11
C SER A 16 -8.79 2.43 -7.43
N ASP A 17 -9.49 2.65 -8.54
CA ASP A 17 -9.90 4.01 -8.89
C ASP A 17 -10.74 4.64 -7.80
N ALA A 18 -11.66 3.88 -7.23
CA ALA A 18 -12.52 4.40 -6.19
C ALA A 18 -11.72 4.80 -4.96
N ASP A 19 -10.79 3.95 -4.55
CA ASP A 19 -9.99 4.26 -3.39
C ASP A 19 -9.04 5.40 -3.67
N ALA A 20 -8.47 5.48 -4.87
CA ALA A 20 -7.62 6.60 -5.22
C ALA A 20 -8.39 7.91 -5.10
N ARG A 21 -9.65 7.89 -5.51
CA ARG A 21 -10.47 9.08 -5.41
C ARG A 21 -10.71 9.46 -3.97
N SER A 22 -10.96 8.48 -3.12
CA SER A 22 -11.16 8.76 -1.70
C SER A 22 -9.89 9.28 -1.04
N LEU A 23 -8.75 8.76 -1.43
CA LEU A 23 -7.49 9.12 -0.80
C LEU A 23 -6.94 10.44 -1.29
N PHE A 24 -7.13 10.74 -2.57
CA PHE A 24 -6.47 11.88 -3.18
C PHE A 24 -7.44 12.84 -3.86
N GLY A 25 -8.72 12.70 -3.63
CA GLY A 25 -9.71 13.54 -4.27
C GLY A 25 -9.75 13.23 -5.74
N GLY A 26 -9.77 14.20 -6.55
CA GLY A 26 -9.79 13.98 -7.99
C GLY A 26 -8.44 13.92 -8.63
N GLU A 27 -7.37 13.89 -7.83
CA GLU A 27 -6.04 13.89 -8.38
C GLU A 27 -5.70 12.56 -8.98
N GLU A 28 -5.12 12.56 -10.15
CA GLU A 28 -4.64 11.32 -10.73
C GLU A 28 -3.30 10.96 -10.13
N LEU A 29 -3.01 9.67 -10.11
CA LEU A 29 -1.70 9.23 -9.67
C LEU A 29 -0.65 9.78 -10.63
N GLU A 30 0.31 10.51 -10.08
CA GLU A 30 1.27 11.20 -10.89
C GLU A 30 2.56 10.40 -10.93
N PRO A 31 2.99 9.95 -12.09
CA PRO A 31 4.21 9.12 -12.16
C PRO A 31 5.43 9.90 -11.73
N LYS A 32 6.22 9.28 -10.88
CA LYS A 32 7.47 9.86 -10.46
C LYS A 32 8.64 9.03 -10.96
N PHE A 33 8.55 7.70 -10.79
CA PHE A 33 9.59 6.81 -11.27
C PHE A 33 8.94 5.66 -12.03
N PRO A 34 9.38 5.39 -13.24
CA PRO A 34 8.84 4.22 -13.95
C PRO A 34 9.40 2.93 -13.36
N ILE A 35 8.61 1.89 -13.45
CA ILE A 35 9.04 0.55 -13.12
C ILE A 35 8.71 -0.29 -14.34
N SER A 36 9.02 -1.57 -14.30
CA SER A 36 8.73 -2.42 -15.43
C SER A 36 7.24 -2.66 -15.60
N ASN A 37 6.88 -3.10 -16.78
CA ASN A 37 5.50 -3.51 -17.09
C ASN A 37 4.48 -2.40 -17.01
N GLY A 38 4.90 -1.18 -17.36
CA GLY A 38 3.96 -0.06 -17.38
C GLY A 38 3.59 0.46 -16.02
N ARG A 39 4.21 -0.02 -14.98
CA ARG A 39 3.95 0.47 -13.64
C ARG A 39 4.84 1.66 -13.33
N PHE A 40 4.48 2.38 -12.31
CA PHE A 40 5.29 3.51 -11.85
C PHE A 40 5.08 3.74 -10.37
N VAL A 41 6.07 4.34 -9.73
CA VAL A 41 5.91 4.83 -8.37
C VAL A 41 5.31 6.22 -8.48
N ALA A 42 4.17 6.43 -7.86
CA ALA A 42 3.51 7.72 -7.92
C ALA A 42 4.17 8.69 -6.98
N ARG A 43 3.93 9.97 -7.24
CA ARG A 43 4.41 11.00 -6.34
C ARG A 43 3.64 10.98 -5.04
N GLN A 44 2.40 10.61 -5.09
CA GLN A 44 1.54 10.55 -3.90
C GLN A 44 1.96 9.44 -2.97
N ARG A 45 1.81 9.65 -1.70
CA ARG A 45 2.11 8.66 -0.68
C ARG A 45 0.98 8.57 0.30
N VAL A 46 0.93 7.48 1.03
CA VAL A 46 -0.12 7.27 2.01
C VAL A 46 0.51 6.82 3.32
N ALA A 47 -0.28 6.86 4.38
CA ALA A 47 0.09 6.24 5.64
C ALA A 47 -0.80 5.03 5.84
N ILE A 48 -0.30 4.06 6.57
CA ILE A 48 -1.10 2.88 6.91
C ILE A 48 -1.18 2.83 8.43
N VAL A 49 -2.40 2.80 8.94
CA VAL A 49 -2.63 2.86 10.38
C VAL A 49 -3.31 1.59 10.83
N GLY A 50 -2.69 0.91 11.77
CA GLY A 50 -3.29 -0.27 12.38
C GLY A 50 -3.54 -0.01 13.86
N PRO A 51 -4.09 -0.99 14.57
CA PRO A 51 -4.39 -0.78 15.98
C PRO A 51 -3.19 -0.56 16.86
N ARG A 52 -2.00 -0.96 16.41
CA ARG A 52 -0.83 -0.82 17.24
C ARG A 52 0.19 0.15 16.71
N GLY A 53 -0.01 0.71 15.55
CA GLY A 53 0.99 1.60 15.01
C GLY A 53 0.61 2.19 13.69
N ARG A 54 1.55 2.92 13.13
CA ARG A 54 1.34 3.67 11.92
C ARG A 54 2.64 3.68 11.12
N ILE A 55 2.53 3.58 9.82
CA ILE A 55 3.68 3.69 8.93
C ILE A 55 3.37 4.79 7.95
N ASP A 56 4.20 5.82 7.91
CA ASP A 56 4.02 6.97 7.03
C ASP A 56 4.85 6.82 5.77
N GLY A 57 4.51 7.60 4.78
CA GLY A 57 5.34 7.71 3.58
C GLY A 57 5.37 6.48 2.72
N VAL A 58 4.29 5.73 2.71
CA VAL A 58 4.24 4.49 1.93
C VAL A 58 3.98 4.86 0.48
N PRO A 59 4.81 4.39 -0.45
CA PRO A 59 4.61 4.75 -1.85
C PRO A 59 3.39 4.07 -2.44
N VAL A 60 2.78 4.74 -3.39
CA VAL A 60 1.68 4.20 -4.16
C VAL A 60 2.22 3.83 -5.53
N VAL A 61 1.95 2.62 -5.98
CA VAL A 61 2.40 2.16 -7.28
C VAL A 61 1.22 2.18 -8.23
N GLY A 62 1.36 2.92 -9.31
CA GLY A 62 0.32 3.00 -10.32
C GLY A 62 0.65 2.13 -11.50
N PRO A 63 -0.26 2.05 -12.42
CA PRO A 63 -1.57 2.70 -12.42
C PRO A 63 -2.55 2.00 -11.48
N SER A 64 -3.75 2.54 -11.38
CA SER A 64 -4.75 1.95 -10.50
C SER A 64 -5.08 0.52 -10.94
N VAL A 65 -5.59 -0.25 -10.01
CA VAL A 65 -5.91 -1.65 -10.23
C VAL A 65 -7.36 -1.88 -9.88
N GLU A 66 -7.82 -3.09 -10.10
CA GLU A 66 -9.22 -3.39 -9.86
C GLU A 66 -9.53 -3.41 -8.38
N HIS A 67 -8.64 -3.96 -7.59
CA HIS A 67 -8.84 -4.06 -6.14
C HIS A 67 -7.60 -3.56 -5.43
N THR A 68 -7.80 -2.71 -4.45
CA THR A 68 -6.71 -2.18 -3.65
C THR A 68 -5.96 -3.31 -2.96
N ALA A 69 -4.67 -3.20 -2.91
CA ALA A 69 -3.82 -4.20 -2.29
C ALA A 69 -2.63 -3.52 -1.62
N VAL A 70 -2.16 -4.13 -0.54
CA VAL A 70 -1.01 -3.63 0.18
C VAL A 70 0.08 -4.69 0.11
N SER A 71 1.27 -4.25 -0.26
CA SER A 71 2.43 -5.11 -0.22
C SER A 71 3.20 -4.76 1.05
N TRP A 72 3.39 -5.74 1.90
CA TRP A 72 4.01 -5.53 3.21
C TRP A 72 5.49 -5.84 3.16
N SER A 73 6.25 -5.09 3.95
CA SER A 73 7.61 -5.50 4.24
C SER A 73 7.59 -6.42 5.45
N ALA A 74 8.67 -7.16 5.64
CA ALA A 74 8.73 -8.11 6.73
C ALA A 74 8.51 -7.40 8.06
N GLY A 75 7.66 -7.96 8.88
CA GLY A 75 7.40 -7.40 10.21
C GLY A 75 6.34 -6.33 10.25
N ASP A 76 5.89 -5.83 9.10
CA ASP A 76 4.90 -4.76 9.09
C ASP A 76 3.58 -5.17 9.75
N PRO A 77 3.02 -6.33 9.41
CA PRO A 77 1.73 -6.67 10.02
C PRO A 77 1.80 -6.74 11.54
N GLU A 78 2.91 -7.24 12.07
CA GLU A 78 3.05 -7.32 13.52
C GLU A 78 3.20 -5.94 14.15
N ARG A 79 3.95 -5.07 13.49
CA ARG A 79 4.15 -3.73 14.03
C ARG A 79 2.86 -2.94 14.08
N LEU A 80 2.00 -3.13 13.10
CA LEU A 80 0.73 -2.42 13.05
C LEU A 80 -0.35 -3.13 13.84
N GLY A 81 -0.15 -4.39 14.17
CA GLY A 81 -1.18 -5.17 14.84
C GLY A 81 -2.29 -5.57 13.90
N VAL A 82 -1.93 -5.88 12.65
CA VAL A 82 -2.93 -6.20 11.65
C VAL A 82 -3.58 -7.53 11.98
N ASP A 83 -4.88 -7.58 11.87
CA ASP A 83 -5.60 -8.82 12.07
C ASP A 83 -6.76 -8.79 11.09
N THR A 84 -7.80 -9.55 11.35
CA THR A 84 -8.91 -9.64 10.44
C THR A 84 -9.67 -8.34 10.28
N ARG A 85 -9.44 -7.37 11.15
CA ARG A 85 -10.13 -6.09 11.04
C ARG A 85 -9.44 -5.14 10.06
N GLY A 86 -8.20 -5.43 9.69
CA GLY A 86 -7.52 -4.67 8.66
C GLY A 86 -6.86 -3.41 9.18
N VAL A 87 -6.65 -2.49 8.28
CA VAL A 87 -5.96 -1.24 8.57
C VAL A 87 -6.68 -0.11 7.87
N ILE A 88 -6.29 1.11 8.19
CA ILE A 88 -6.79 2.30 7.51
C ILE A 88 -5.66 2.84 6.65
N ILE A 89 -5.95 3.10 5.40
CA ILE A 89 -4.99 3.76 4.50
C ILE A 89 -5.40 5.22 4.44
N VAL A 90 -4.45 6.11 4.75
CA VAL A 90 -4.72 7.53 4.84
C VAL A 90 -3.99 8.26 3.74
N GLY A 91 -4.73 8.99 2.92
CA GLY A 91 -4.16 9.82 1.87
C GLY A 91 -4.27 11.28 2.23
N THR A 92 -3.99 12.14 1.25
CA THR A 92 -4.00 13.58 1.51
C THR A 92 -5.41 14.15 1.61
N GLN A 93 -6.40 13.47 1.02
CA GLN A 93 -7.75 13.99 1.00
C GLN A 93 -8.74 13.13 1.76
N GLY A 94 -8.33 11.97 2.23
CA GLY A 94 -9.26 11.10 2.94
C GLY A 94 -8.61 9.79 3.27
N GLU A 95 -9.42 8.85 3.70
CA GLU A 95 -8.91 7.56 4.11
C GLU A 95 -9.86 6.47 3.68
N VAL A 96 -9.33 5.24 3.57
CA VAL A 96 -10.15 4.08 3.25
C VAL A 96 -9.74 2.95 4.17
N LYS A 97 -10.69 2.08 4.45
CA LYS A 97 -10.40 0.89 5.24
C LYS A 97 -9.98 -0.22 4.30
N PHE A 98 -8.94 -0.92 4.66
CA PHE A 98 -8.44 -2.03 3.86
C PHE A 98 -8.42 -3.29 4.72
N VAL A 99 -9.09 -4.32 4.24
CA VAL A 99 -9.04 -5.62 4.89
C VAL A 99 -8.51 -6.59 3.86
N GLU A 100 -7.37 -7.20 4.20
CA GLU A 100 -6.77 -8.11 3.27
C GLU A 100 -7.55 -9.39 3.27
N GLU A 101 -7.97 -9.87 2.11
CA GLU A 101 -8.64 -11.08 2.07
C GLU A 101 -7.74 -12.17 2.37
N ALA A 102 -8.14 -13.01 3.21
CA ALA A 102 -7.32 -14.08 3.61
C ALA A 102 -7.09 -14.95 2.46
N PRO A 103 -5.95 -15.30 2.24
CA PRO A 103 -5.67 -16.13 1.18
C PRO A 103 -6.17 -17.42 1.49
N ARG A 104 -6.75 -17.75 1.02
CA ARG A 104 -7.23 -18.74 1.34
C ARG A 104 -6.48 -19.67 0.92
N ALA A 105 -5.81 -19.53 0.61
CA ALA A 105 -5.19 -20.26 0.33
C ALA A 105 -4.73 -21.02 0.96
N ALA A 106 -4.71 -21.07 1.23
CA ALA A 106 -4.25 -21.53 1.86
C ALA A 106 -4.83 -22.44 2.01
N GLN A 107 -5.12 -22.35 1.80
CA GLN A 107 -5.67 -22.77 1.98
C GLN A 107 -5.39 -23.44 1.58
#